data_c4a41c148f8893be41ec1399a15a945c
#
_entry.id   c4a41c148f8893be41ec1399a15a945c
#
_cell.length_a   1.000
_cell.length_b   1.000
_cell.length_c   1.000
_cell.angle_alpha   90.00
_cell.angle_beta   90.00
_cell.angle_gamma   90.00
#
_symmetry.space_group_name_H-M   'P 1'
#
loop_
_entity.id
_entity.type
_entity.pdbx_description
1 polymer ?
#
loop_
_entity_poly.entity_id
_entity_poly.type
_entity_poly.pdbx_seq_one_letter_code
_entity_poly.pdbx_strand_id
1 'polypeptide(L)'
;AIRDVYKRQDVSVAEEIDRVVPLIAAARGRHPDVTLSVDTWRAPVAEAAIAAGADLINDTWAGFDPELVEVAGHHRVGYVCSHTGGITPRTRPHRVHYDDVVADVIAETTALAERAASLGVPEKRIFIDPTHDFGKNTYHGLELLRRVDELVATGWPVLMALSNKDFVGETLNRGLFGADITERVPGTLAATAWAAARGVA
;
A
#
# COMPACT_ATOMS: atom_id res chain seq x y z
N ALA A 1 -8.31 -6.24 6.55
CA ALA A 1 -6.92 -6.46 6.95
C ALA A 1 -6.88 -6.68 8.47
N ILE A 2 -6.51 -7.88 8.91
CA ILE A 2 -6.28 -8.15 10.33
C ILE A 2 -4.89 -7.59 10.63
N ARG A 3 -4.85 -6.33 11.04
CA ARG A 3 -3.61 -5.70 11.53
C ARG A 3 -3.32 -6.22 12.92
N ASP A 4 -2.40 -7.15 13.04
CA ASP A 4 -1.76 -7.43 14.34
C ASP A 4 -0.58 -6.45 14.53
N VAL A 5 -0.91 -5.17 14.69
CA VAL A 5 0.05 -4.06 14.83
C VAL A 5 0.84 -4.16 16.15
N TYR A 6 0.36 -4.94 17.11
CA TYR A 6 0.91 -4.96 18.47
C TYR A 6 1.73 -6.20 18.80
N LYS A 7 1.65 -7.25 18.00
CA LYS A 7 2.46 -8.45 18.21
C LYS A 7 3.44 -8.61 17.07
N ARG A 8 4.67 -8.17 17.28
CA ARG A 8 5.81 -8.42 16.41
C ARG A 8 6.21 -9.89 16.43
N GLN A 9 5.27 -10.77 16.10
CA GLN A 9 5.60 -12.16 15.87
C GLN A 9 6.23 -12.29 14.51
N ASP A 10 7.36 -12.99 14.46
CA ASP A 10 7.92 -13.45 13.20
C ASP A 10 7.02 -14.54 12.64
N VAL A 11 6.13 -14.16 11.73
CA VAL A 11 5.29 -15.08 10.98
C VAL A 11 6.16 -15.69 9.88
N SER A 12 6.31 -17.02 9.89
CA SER A 12 7.02 -17.71 8.82
C SER A 12 6.23 -17.63 7.50
N VAL A 13 6.91 -17.83 6.36
CA VAL A 13 6.26 -17.91 5.04
C VAL A 13 5.16 -18.97 5.05
N ALA A 14 5.43 -20.14 5.61
CA ALA A 14 4.45 -21.23 5.69
C ALA A 14 3.20 -20.83 6.50
N GLU A 15 3.40 -20.22 7.66
CA GLU A 15 2.29 -19.73 8.48
C GLU A 15 1.46 -18.64 7.81
N GLU A 16 2.10 -17.74 7.06
CA GLU A 16 1.41 -16.69 6.29
C GLU A 16 0.57 -17.32 5.17
N ILE A 17 1.11 -18.30 4.46
CA ILE A 17 0.38 -19.07 3.44
C ILE A 17 -0.81 -19.81 4.07
N ASP A 18 -0.63 -20.51 5.18
CA ASP A 18 -1.68 -21.26 5.88
C ASP A 18 -2.85 -20.36 6.34
N ARG A 19 -2.56 -19.09 6.64
CA ARG A 19 -3.57 -18.09 7.02
C ARG A 19 -4.30 -17.47 5.82
N VAL A 20 -3.57 -17.15 4.78
CA VAL A 20 -4.05 -16.31 3.66
C VAL A 20 -4.76 -17.15 2.60
N VAL A 21 -4.19 -18.28 2.20
CA VAL A 21 -4.68 -19.11 1.09
C VAL A 21 -6.10 -19.64 1.31
N PRO A 22 -6.48 -20.21 2.47
CA PRO A 22 -7.83 -20.68 2.68
C PRO A 22 -8.88 -19.57 2.61
N LEU A 23 -8.52 -18.35 3.08
CA LEU A 23 -9.41 -17.20 3.04
C LEU A 23 -9.65 -16.74 1.60
N ILE A 24 -8.58 -16.63 0.80
CA ILE A 24 -8.67 -16.23 -0.62
C ILE A 24 -9.50 -17.27 -1.39
N ALA A 25 -9.22 -18.56 -1.24
CA ALA A 25 -9.95 -19.63 -1.91
C ALA A 25 -11.45 -19.62 -1.55
N ALA A 26 -11.78 -19.44 -0.27
CA ALA A 26 -13.17 -19.34 0.19
C ALA A 26 -13.87 -18.08 -0.34
N ALA A 27 -13.18 -16.94 -0.39
CA ALA A 27 -13.71 -15.70 -0.92
C ALA A 27 -13.96 -15.82 -2.43
N ARG A 28 -13.00 -16.37 -3.18
CA ARG A 28 -13.13 -16.61 -4.63
C ARG A 28 -14.29 -17.56 -4.95
N GLY A 29 -14.45 -18.64 -4.18
CA GLY A 29 -15.55 -19.59 -4.37
C GLY A 29 -16.93 -18.99 -4.12
N ARG A 30 -17.06 -18.00 -3.23
CA ARG A 30 -18.34 -17.31 -2.93
C ARG A 30 -18.58 -16.11 -3.83
N HIS A 31 -17.53 -15.45 -4.28
CA HIS A 31 -17.57 -14.19 -5.00
C HIS A 31 -16.62 -14.24 -6.21
N PRO A 32 -16.99 -14.96 -7.27
CA PRO A 32 -16.10 -15.22 -8.41
C PRO A 32 -15.66 -13.94 -9.14
N ASP A 33 -16.48 -12.90 -9.12
CA ASP A 33 -16.26 -11.66 -9.89
C ASP A 33 -15.62 -10.52 -9.08
N VAL A 34 -15.39 -10.72 -7.78
CA VAL A 34 -14.79 -9.69 -6.91
C VAL A 34 -13.28 -9.71 -7.05
N THR A 35 -12.66 -8.54 -7.23
CA THR A 35 -11.21 -8.40 -7.21
C THR A 35 -10.68 -8.66 -5.80
N LEU A 36 -9.78 -9.64 -5.65
CA LEU A 36 -9.15 -9.99 -4.39
C LEU A 36 -7.70 -9.49 -4.37
N SER A 37 -7.41 -8.63 -3.42
CA SER A 37 -6.06 -8.14 -3.16
C SER A 37 -5.43 -8.84 -1.96
N VAL A 38 -4.17 -9.24 -2.10
CA VAL A 38 -3.36 -9.75 -0.99
C VAL A 38 -2.27 -8.75 -0.63
N ASP A 39 -2.16 -8.46 0.67
CA ASP A 39 -1.11 -7.62 1.23
C ASP A 39 0.02 -8.53 1.71
N THR A 40 1.09 -8.58 0.94
CA THR A 40 2.31 -9.34 1.29
C THR A 40 3.53 -8.72 0.60
N TRP A 41 4.69 -8.90 1.21
CA TRP A 41 5.98 -8.50 0.65
C TRP A 41 6.87 -9.70 0.29
N ARG A 42 6.29 -10.91 0.27
CA ARG A 42 7.01 -12.17 0.09
C ARG A 42 6.56 -12.89 -1.17
N ALA A 43 7.45 -13.12 -2.10
CA ALA A 43 7.16 -13.77 -3.37
C ALA A 43 6.49 -15.15 -3.21
N PRO A 44 6.92 -16.07 -2.32
CA PRO A 44 6.26 -17.36 -2.15
C PRO A 44 4.83 -17.27 -1.63
N VAL A 45 4.51 -16.25 -0.83
CA VAL A 45 3.14 -16.01 -0.35
C VAL A 45 2.26 -15.50 -1.47
N ALA A 46 2.78 -14.56 -2.28
CA ALA A 46 2.07 -14.06 -3.46
C ALA A 46 1.76 -15.17 -4.46
N GLU A 47 2.72 -16.04 -4.76
CA GLU A 47 2.55 -17.20 -5.64
C GLU A 47 1.39 -18.08 -5.18
N ALA A 48 1.38 -18.45 -3.89
CA ALA A 48 0.33 -19.28 -3.31
C ALA A 48 -1.04 -18.55 -3.28
N ALA A 49 -1.05 -17.25 -3.00
CA ALA A 49 -2.26 -16.43 -3.00
C ALA A 49 -2.88 -16.30 -4.40
N ILE A 50 -2.05 -16.09 -5.43
CA ILE A 50 -2.50 -16.03 -6.82
C ILE A 50 -3.09 -17.38 -7.25
N ALA A 51 -2.41 -18.48 -6.93
CA ALA A 51 -2.92 -19.83 -7.21
C ALA A 51 -4.28 -20.10 -6.53
N ALA A 52 -4.55 -19.46 -5.39
CA ALA A 52 -5.84 -19.51 -4.69
C ALA A 52 -6.90 -18.53 -5.23
N GLY A 53 -6.53 -17.63 -6.15
CA GLY A 53 -7.44 -16.71 -6.83
C GLY A 53 -7.28 -15.23 -6.48
N ALA A 54 -6.13 -14.79 -5.95
CA ALA A 54 -5.82 -13.35 -5.82
C ALA A 54 -5.58 -12.71 -7.20
N ASP A 55 -6.06 -11.48 -7.37
CA ASP A 55 -5.97 -10.71 -8.63
C ASP A 55 -4.96 -9.56 -8.55
N LEU A 56 -4.59 -9.16 -7.33
CA LEU A 56 -3.77 -7.98 -7.07
C LEU A 56 -2.82 -8.26 -5.89
N ILE A 57 -1.56 -7.94 -6.08
CA ILE A 57 -0.55 -7.94 -5.02
C ILE A 57 -0.38 -6.51 -4.50
N ASN A 58 -0.62 -6.32 -3.21
CA ASN A 58 -0.31 -5.06 -2.53
C ASN A 58 1.06 -5.21 -1.84
N ASP A 59 2.10 -4.71 -2.50
CA ASP A 59 3.45 -4.69 -1.94
C ASP A 59 3.64 -3.45 -1.06
N THR A 60 3.42 -3.60 0.23
CA THR A 60 3.55 -2.50 1.19
C THR A 60 5.00 -2.17 1.58
N TRP A 61 5.99 -2.88 1.03
CA TRP A 61 7.40 -2.69 1.37
C TRP A 61 8.29 -2.32 0.19
N ALA A 62 7.70 -1.71 -0.85
CA ALA A 62 8.42 -1.04 -1.93
C ALA A 62 9.48 -1.90 -2.62
N GLY A 63 9.13 -3.14 -3.00
CA GLY A 63 10.04 -4.03 -3.70
C GLY A 63 11.14 -4.62 -2.81
N PHE A 64 10.95 -4.70 -1.50
CA PHE A 64 11.92 -5.29 -0.58
C PHE A 64 12.31 -6.71 -0.97
N ASP A 65 11.33 -7.52 -1.41
CA ASP A 65 11.57 -8.80 -2.10
C ASP A 65 11.51 -8.57 -3.62
N PRO A 66 12.65 -8.57 -4.31
CA PRO A 66 12.69 -8.25 -5.73
C PRO A 66 11.98 -9.31 -6.61
N GLU A 67 11.77 -10.53 -6.12
CA GLU A 67 11.06 -11.60 -6.82
C GLU A 67 9.54 -11.37 -6.81
N LEU A 68 9.03 -10.57 -5.88
CA LEU A 68 7.59 -10.35 -5.74
C LEU A 68 6.94 -9.76 -7.00
N VAL A 69 7.57 -8.76 -7.59
CA VAL A 69 7.09 -8.14 -8.84
C VAL A 69 7.24 -9.07 -10.05
N GLU A 70 8.23 -9.96 -10.04
CA GLU A 70 8.43 -10.98 -11.08
C GLU A 70 7.28 -11.99 -11.06
N VAL A 71 6.85 -12.43 -9.86
CA VAL A 71 5.65 -13.27 -9.68
C VAL A 71 4.42 -12.57 -10.23
N ALA A 72 4.19 -11.29 -9.87
CA ALA A 72 3.06 -10.52 -10.39
C ALA A 72 3.07 -10.41 -11.92
N GLY A 73 4.24 -10.17 -12.51
CA GLY A 73 4.42 -10.11 -13.97
C GLY A 73 4.19 -11.44 -14.66
N HIS A 74 4.74 -12.54 -14.13
CA HIS A 74 4.56 -13.90 -14.66
C HIS A 74 3.07 -14.28 -14.74
N HIS A 75 2.32 -14.02 -13.68
CA HIS A 75 0.89 -14.32 -13.61
C HIS A 75 -0.01 -13.22 -14.20
N ARG A 76 0.57 -12.09 -14.62
CA ARG A 76 -0.17 -10.94 -15.19
C ARG A 76 -1.29 -10.41 -14.26
N VAL A 77 -1.09 -10.52 -12.95
CA VAL A 77 -1.99 -9.95 -11.93
C VAL A 77 -1.66 -8.47 -11.68
N GLY A 78 -2.52 -7.77 -10.95
CA GLY A 78 -2.28 -6.38 -10.58
C GLY A 78 -1.17 -6.23 -9.54
N TYR A 79 -0.55 -5.04 -9.48
CA TYR A 79 0.53 -4.74 -8.55
C TYR A 79 0.45 -3.31 -8.02
N VAL A 80 0.62 -3.14 -6.72
CA VAL A 80 0.70 -1.84 -6.05
C VAL A 80 2.15 -1.53 -5.72
N CYS A 81 2.66 -0.45 -6.29
CA CYS A 81 4.00 0.07 -6.07
C CYS A 81 3.98 1.07 -4.90
N SER A 82 4.42 0.63 -3.75
CA SER A 82 4.43 1.43 -2.51
C SER A 82 5.73 2.22 -2.35
N HIS A 83 5.70 3.20 -1.43
CA HIS A 83 6.85 3.99 -1.05
C HIS A 83 7.08 3.96 0.46
N THR A 84 8.27 3.54 0.88
CA THR A 84 8.62 3.42 2.31
C THR A 84 9.76 4.34 2.76
N GLY A 85 10.40 5.05 1.83
CA GLY A 85 11.60 5.85 2.11
C GLY A 85 12.79 5.00 2.55
N GLY A 86 12.91 3.77 2.02
CA GLY A 86 14.02 2.86 2.28
C GLY A 86 13.97 2.15 3.63
N ILE A 87 12.89 2.26 4.39
CA ILE A 87 12.77 1.48 5.63
C ILE A 87 12.51 0.00 5.33
N THR A 88 13.13 -0.88 6.11
CA THR A 88 12.98 -2.32 5.96
C THR A 88 11.72 -2.83 6.67
N PRO A 89 11.15 -3.99 6.20
CA PRO A 89 9.97 -4.59 6.82
C PRO A 89 10.10 -4.75 8.34
N ARG A 90 9.00 -4.45 9.06
CA ARG A 90 8.90 -4.61 10.53
C ARG A 90 9.83 -3.73 11.36
N THR A 91 10.54 -2.78 10.76
CA THR A 91 11.25 -1.76 11.52
C THR A 91 10.26 -0.70 12.03
N ARG A 92 10.58 -0.08 13.15
CA ARG A 92 9.85 1.13 13.56
C ARG A 92 10.13 2.20 12.53
N PRO A 93 9.13 2.99 12.13
CA PRO A 93 9.36 4.11 11.26
C PRO A 93 10.36 5.04 11.94
N HIS A 94 11.59 5.05 11.42
CA HIS A 94 12.53 6.10 11.74
C HIS A 94 12.06 7.36 11.02
N ARG A 95 12.42 8.51 11.55
CA ARG A 95 12.18 9.77 10.86
C ARG A 95 13.06 9.79 9.60
N VAL A 96 12.47 9.42 8.47
CA VAL A 96 13.14 9.58 7.19
C VAL A 96 13.15 11.07 6.88
N HIS A 97 14.27 11.58 6.39
CA HIS A 97 14.40 12.95 5.92
C HIS A 97 14.16 12.97 4.42
N TYR A 98 13.31 13.87 3.97
CA TYR A 98 13.07 14.14 2.55
C TYR A 98 13.32 15.63 2.30
N ASP A 99 14.00 15.94 1.22
CA ASP A 99 14.08 17.33 0.71
C ASP A 99 12.72 17.73 0.13
N ASP A 100 12.09 16.81 -0.62
CA ASP A 100 10.72 16.90 -1.11
C ASP A 100 10.09 15.49 -1.11
N VAL A 101 9.20 15.23 -0.15
CA VAL A 101 8.56 13.92 -0.01
C VAL A 101 7.69 13.53 -1.20
N VAL A 102 7.09 14.51 -1.90
CA VAL A 102 6.23 14.23 -3.06
C VAL A 102 7.08 13.85 -4.26
N ALA A 103 8.15 14.58 -4.52
CA ALA A 103 9.09 14.25 -5.59
C ALA A 103 9.75 12.87 -5.37
N ASP A 104 10.14 12.57 -4.13
CA ASP A 104 10.73 11.28 -3.75
C ASP A 104 9.74 10.12 -3.98
N VAL A 105 8.50 10.25 -3.51
CA VAL A 105 7.43 9.28 -3.74
C VAL A 105 7.19 9.06 -5.23
N ILE A 106 7.10 10.12 -6.02
CA ILE A 106 6.87 10.01 -7.47
C ILE A 106 8.03 9.26 -8.11
N ALA A 107 9.28 9.65 -7.81
CA ALA A 107 10.45 9.03 -8.42
C ALA A 107 10.53 7.52 -8.12
N GLU A 108 10.37 7.11 -6.86
CA GLU A 108 10.47 5.70 -6.48
C GLU A 108 9.29 4.88 -7.00
N THR A 109 8.06 5.37 -6.84
CA THR A 109 6.87 4.57 -7.24
C THR A 109 6.73 4.47 -8.76
N THR A 110 7.10 5.50 -9.52
CA THR A 110 7.08 5.41 -11.00
C THR A 110 8.17 4.47 -11.52
N ALA A 111 9.36 4.48 -10.93
CA ALA A 111 10.41 3.53 -11.30
C ALA A 111 9.99 2.07 -11.03
N LEU A 112 9.31 1.81 -9.89
CA LEU A 112 8.74 0.49 -9.59
C LEU A 112 7.63 0.11 -10.57
N ALA A 113 6.77 1.06 -10.94
CA ALA A 113 5.68 0.84 -11.90
C ALA A 113 6.22 0.51 -13.32
N GLU A 114 7.23 1.22 -13.77
CA GLU A 114 7.92 0.95 -15.04
C GLU A 114 8.57 -0.43 -15.02
N ARG A 115 9.22 -0.81 -13.92
CA ARG A 115 9.77 -2.14 -13.74
C ARG A 115 8.67 -3.21 -13.80
N ALA A 116 7.56 -3.03 -13.08
CA ALA A 116 6.45 -3.97 -13.08
C ALA A 116 5.87 -4.15 -14.50
N ALA A 117 5.68 -3.06 -15.25
CA ALA A 117 5.24 -3.10 -16.63
C ALA A 117 6.23 -3.88 -17.53
N SER A 118 7.53 -3.63 -17.38
CA SER A 118 8.58 -4.32 -18.15
C SER A 118 8.64 -5.83 -17.88
N LEU A 119 8.21 -6.26 -16.69
CA LEU A 119 8.14 -7.67 -16.28
C LEU A 119 6.79 -8.33 -16.68
N GLY A 120 5.87 -7.59 -17.27
CA GLY A 120 4.63 -8.16 -17.83
C GLY A 120 3.35 -7.90 -17.01
N VAL A 121 3.42 -7.15 -15.92
CA VAL A 121 2.21 -6.66 -15.24
C VAL A 121 1.45 -5.73 -16.18
N PRO A 122 0.14 -5.94 -16.42
CA PRO A 122 -0.63 -5.04 -17.29
C PRO A 122 -0.67 -3.62 -16.75
N GLU A 123 -0.27 -2.61 -17.52
CA GLU A 123 -0.16 -1.21 -17.06
C GLU A 123 -1.44 -0.71 -16.37
N LYS A 124 -2.61 -1.07 -16.90
CA LYS A 124 -3.92 -0.68 -16.31
C LYS A 124 -4.21 -1.32 -14.95
N ARG A 125 -3.36 -2.26 -14.48
CA ARG A 125 -3.46 -2.94 -13.20
C ARG A 125 -2.30 -2.60 -12.27
N ILE A 126 -1.48 -1.61 -12.65
CA ILE A 126 -0.41 -1.09 -11.81
C ILE A 126 -0.93 0.16 -11.10
N PHE A 127 -0.72 0.21 -9.80
CA PHE A 127 -1.06 1.35 -8.95
C PHE A 127 0.21 1.87 -8.29
N ILE A 128 0.30 3.18 -8.10
CA ILE A 128 1.29 3.80 -7.24
C ILE A 128 0.62 4.20 -5.92
N ASP A 129 1.29 3.97 -4.79
CA ASP A 129 0.78 4.29 -3.45
C ASP A 129 1.84 5.08 -2.67
N PRO A 130 1.57 6.34 -2.28
CA PRO A 130 2.45 7.11 -1.42
C PRO A 130 2.67 6.49 -0.04
N THR A 131 1.86 5.51 0.35
CA THR A 131 1.96 4.69 1.56
C THR A 131 2.14 5.55 2.82
N HIS A 132 1.10 6.32 3.14
CA HIS A 132 1.06 7.14 4.33
C HIS A 132 1.43 6.34 5.59
N ASP A 133 2.11 6.95 6.54
CA ASP A 133 2.63 6.39 7.80
C ASP A 133 3.87 5.46 7.65
N PHE A 134 4.28 5.07 6.44
CA PHE A 134 5.51 4.31 6.24
C PHE A 134 6.66 5.27 5.92
N GLY A 135 7.63 5.36 6.83
CA GLY A 135 8.75 6.31 6.71
C GLY A 135 8.35 7.79 6.69
N LYS A 136 7.13 8.11 7.06
CA LYS A 136 6.54 9.45 6.97
C LYS A 136 5.94 9.89 8.29
N ASN A 137 5.95 11.19 8.53
CA ASN A 137 5.28 11.85 9.65
C ASN A 137 4.02 12.60 9.16
N THR A 138 3.33 13.24 10.08
CA THR A 138 2.10 14.00 9.79
C THR A 138 2.30 15.08 8.74
N TYR A 139 3.41 15.82 8.76
CA TYR A 139 3.70 16.86 7.77
C TYR A 139 3.86 16.26 6.37
N HIS A 140 4.58 15.15 6.26
CA HIS A 140 4.73 14.41 5.00
C HIS A 140 3.37 13.90 4.49
N GLY A 141 2.53 13.36 5.37
CA GLY A 141 1.18 12.89 5.01
C GLY A 141 0.28 14.01 4.51
N LEU A 142 0.31 15.18 5.16
CA LEU A 142 -0.44 16.36 4.75
C LEU A 142 0.09 16.94 3.42
N GLU A 143 1.41 16.93 3.21
CA GLU A 143 2.02 17.42 1.97
C GLU A 143 1.64 16.53 0.78
N LEU A 144 1.69 15.21 0.95
CA LEU A 144 1.23 14.26 -0.06
C LEU A 144 -0.25 14.44 -0.40
N LEU A 145 -1.10 14.67 0.60
CA LEU A 145 -2.51 14.93 0.38
C LEU A 145 -2.75 16.28 -0.33
N ARG A 146 -1.99 17.33 0.03
CA ARG A 146 -2.09 18.66 -0.57
C ARG A 146 -1.69 18.68 -2.04
N ARG A 147 -0.62 17.96 -2.36
CA ARG A 147 0.00 17.89 -3.68
C ARG A 147 -0.34 16.61 -4.45
N VAL A 148 -1.48 16.01 -4.14
CA VAL A 148 -1.92 14.75 -4.78
C VAL A 148 -2.06 14.86 -6.29
N ASP A 149 -2.36 16.07 -6.80
CA ASP A 149 -2.44 16.34 -8.23
C ASP A 149 -1.12 16.02 -8.98
N GLU A 150 0.03 16.14 -8.31
CA GLU A 150 1.33 15.78 -8.89
C GLU A 150 1.49 14.26 -9.05
N LEU A 151 0.98 13.46 -8.09
CA LEU A 151 0.94 12.01 -8.23
C LEU A 151 0.01 11.60 -9.38
N VAL A 152 -1.18 12.18 -9.45
CA VAL A 152 -2.15 11.90 -10.52
C VAL A 152 -1.59 12.30 -11.89
N ALA A 153 -0.83 13.39 -11.96
CA ALA A 153 -0.18 13.86 -13.19
C ALA A 153 0.89 12.90 -13.75
N THR A 154 1.35 11.91 -12.95
CA THR A 154 2.26 10.85 -13.46
C THR A 154 1.60 9.96 -14.51
N GLY A 155 0.27 9.91 -14.55
CA GLY A 155 -0.51 9.04 -15.42
C GLY A 155 -0.72 7.62 -14.90
N TRP A 156 -0.04 7.21 -13.84
CA TRP A 156 -0.31 5.95 -13.15
C TRP A 156 -1.54 6.07 -12.26
N PRO A 157 -2.40 5.04 -12.17
CA PRO A 157 -3.46 4.99 -11.17
C PRO A 157 -2.90 5.16 -9.76
N VAL A 158 -3.46 6.08 -8.99
CA VAL A 158 -3.02 6.38 -7.63
C VAL A 158 -3.94 5.69 -6.63
N LEU A 159 -3.37 4.88 -5.74
CA LEU A 159 -4.06 4.30 -4.59
C LEU A 159 -3.67 5.08 -3.34
N MET A 160 -4.65 5.48 -2.53
CA MET A 160 -4.40 6.11 -1.23
C MET A 160 -5.15 5.41 -0.11
N ALA A 161 -4.42 4.71 0.75
CA ALA A 161 -4.96 4.09 1.95
C ALA A 161 -5.00 5.10 3.11
N LEU A 162 -6.10 5.81 3.28
CA LEU A 162 -6.25 6.91 4.24
C LEU A 162 -6.90 6.51 5.58
N SER A 163 -7.48 5.30 5.66
CA SER A 163 -8.17 4.83 6.86
C SER A 163 -7.22 4.64 8.03
N ASN A 164 -7.60 5.19 9.18
CA ASN A 164 -6.88 5.05 10.45
C ASN A 164 -5.41 5.51 10.45
N LYS A 165 -5.04 6.41 9.55
CA LYS A 165 -3.68 6.92 9.46
C LYS A 165 -3.35 7.89 10.60
N ASP A 166 -2.12 7.86 11.04
CA ASP A 166 -1.67 8.67 12.17
C ASP A 166 -1.72 10.17 11.85
N PHE A 167 -1.38 10.57 10.60
CA PHE A 167 -1.48 11.96 10.20
C PHE A 167 -2.92 12.52 10.30
N VAL A 168 -3.95 11.69 10.04
CA VAL A 168 -5.35 12.08 10.22
C VAL A 168 -5.65 12.28 11.70
N GLY A 169 -5.27 11.33 12.55
CA GLY A 169 -5.48 11.39 13.98
C GLY A 169 -4.78 12.60 14.62
N GLU A 170 -3.54 12.84 14.28
CA GLU A 170 -2.75 13.96 14.81
C GLU A 170 -3.28 15.31 14.33
N THR A 171 -3.81 15.39 13.11
CA THR A 171 -4.41 16.64 12.59
C THR A 171 -5.73 16.97 13.28
N LEU A 172 -6.57 15.97 13.54
CA LEU A 172 -7.89 16.17 14.19
C LEU A 172 -7.78 16.50 15.66
N ASN A 173 -6.83 15.90 16.36
CA ASN A 173 -6.65 16.16 17.77
C ASN A 173 -5.49 17.15 17.97
N ARG A 174 -5.84 18.31 18.49
CA ARG A 174 -4.87 19.36 18.84
C ARG A 174 -4.02 19.04 20.10
N GLY A 175 -4.12 17.81 20.62
CA GLY A 175 -3.37 17.31 21.77
C GLY A 175 -2.19 16.43 21.36
N LEU A 176 -1.33 16.11 22.35
CA LEU A 176 -0.06 15.39 22.18
C LEU A 176 -0.18 13.93 21.70
N PHE A 177 -1.37 13.33 21.70
CA PHE A 177 -1.55 11.89 21.43
C PHE A 177 -2.44 11.56 20.23
N GLY A 178 -2.89 12.55 19.47
CA GLY A 178 -3.78 12.33 18.34
C GLY A 178 -5.20 11.88 18.74
N ALA A 179 -6.11 11.84 17.78
CA ALA A 179 -7.47 11.33 17.98
C ALA A 179 -7.48 9.81 18.06
N ASP A 180 -8.34 9.23 18.90
CA ASP A 180 -8.59 7.80 18.92
C ASP A 180 -9.04 7.29 17.54
N ILE A 181 -8.82 6.00 17.27
CA ILE A 181 -9.14 5.40 15.97
C ILE A 181 -10.59 5.64 15.58
N THR A 182 -11.52 5.57 16.53
CA THR A 182 -12.96 5.81 16.32
C THR A 182 -13.28 7.27 15.98
N GLU A 183 -12.45 8.21 16.42
CA GLU A 183 -12.61 9.65 16.18
C GLU A 183 -11.98 10.10 14.85
N ARG A 184 -11.20 9.24 14.19
CA ARG A 184 -10.54 9.54 12.91
C ARG A 184 -11.47 9.47 11.70
N VAL A 185 -12.66 8.89 11.84
CA VAL A 185 -13.59 8.67 10.73
C VAL A 185 -13.93 9.96 9.95
N PRO A 186 -14.31 11.09 10.60
CA PRO A 186 -14.62 12.31 9.85
C PRO A 186 -13.42 12.84 9.04
N GLY A 187 -12.21 12.79 9.60
CA GLY A 187 -11.00 13.20 8.90
C GLY A 187 -10.62 12.25 7.77
N THR A 188 -10.80 10.95 7.96
CA THR A 188 -10.61 9.95 6.90
C THR A 188 -11.56 10.22 5.74
N LEU A 189 -12.84 10.47 6.00
CA LEU A 189 -13.83 10.79 4.97
C LEU A 189 -13.49 12.08 4.22
N ALA A 190 -13.07 13.13 4.94
CA ALA A 190 -12.67 14.39 4.35
C ALA A 190 -11.45 14.23 3.43
N ALA A 191 -10.40 13.51 3.90
CA ALA A 191 -9.19 13.25 3.12
C ALA A 191 -9.50 12.38 1.89
N THR A 192 -10.37 11.37 2.03
CA THR A 192 -10.81 10.52 0.92
C THR A 192 -11.58 11.30 -0.12
N ALA A 193 -12.53 12.14 0.30
CA ALA A 193 -13.29 13.00 -0.63
C ALA A 193 -12.38 13.99 -1.36
N TRP A 194 -11.40 14.56 -0.66
CA TRP A 194 -10.40 15.45 -1.26
C TRP A 194 -9.55 14.73 -2.32
N ALA A 195 -9.04 13.54 -2.01
CA ALA A 195 -8.24 12.75 -2.91
C ALA A 195 -9.03 12.30 -4.16
N ALA A 196 -10.25 11.76 -3.94
CA ALA A 196 -11.14 11.32 -5.01
C ALA A 196 -11.52 12.47 -5.97
N ALA A 197 -11.80 13.67 -5.44
CA ALA A 197 -12.10 14.85 -6.24
C ALA A 197 -10.93 15.30 -7.14
N ARG A 198 -9.72 14.78 -6.89
CA ARG A 198 -8.50 15.06 -7.66
C ARG A 198 -8.04 13.91 -8.55
N GLY A 199 -8.86 12.87 -8.67
CA GLY A 199 -8.61 11.77 -9.60
C GLY A 199 -7.81 10.61 -9.02
N VAL A 200 -7.71 10.49 -7.72
CA VAL A 200 -7.23 9.26 -7.06
C VAL A 200 -8.20 8.12 -7.34
N ALA A 201 -7.67 6.95 -7.71
CA ALA A 201 -8.43 5.78 -8.12
C ALA A 201 -9.15 5.06 -6.96
#